data_173f37c923523536652d6b5f43679d35
#
_entry.id   173f37c923523536652d6b5f43679d35
#
_cell.length_a   1.000
_cell.length_b   1.000
_cell.length_c   1.000
_cell.angle_alpha   90.00
_cell.angle_beta   90.00
_cell.angle_gamma   90.00
#
_symmetry.space_group_name_H-M   'P 1'
#
loop_
_entity.id
_entity.type
_entity.pdbx_description
1 polymer ?
#
loop_
_entity_poly.entity_id
_entity_poly.type
_entity_poly.pdbx_seq_one_letter_code
_entity_poly.pdbx_strand_id
1 'polypeptide(L)'
;MGIRERMKYPLHLGVTEAGNGEDGRIKSSVGIGALLADGIGDTIRVSLSEDPEAEIPVARHLVNYITMRAGHVLIPAVQAKVFNWLNPIRRLTKAVEDIGGDQVPVVIGRSTKADYWYTGSDIPEHPASHQKYVIDYNKFGELQGEGKLTELEKNGTKFYPVFPVNAMPFMAMIQSPLKFMVLEFGTPAA
;
A
#
# COMPACT_ATOMS: atom_id res chain seq x y z
N MET A 1 -15.22 -20.60 9.84
CA MET A 1 -16.49 -21.11 10.39
C MET A 1 -16.30 -22.11 11.52
N GLY A 2 -15.28 -22.94 11.55
CA GLY A 2 -15.15 -24.01 12.55
C GLY A 2 -14.87 -23.56 14.00
N ILE A 3 -14.14 -22.48 14.22
CA ILE A 3 -13.68 -22.08 15.56
C ILE A 3 -14.83 -21.44 16.37
N ARG A 4 -15.62 -20.56 15.79
CA ARG A 4 -16.72 -19.87 16.48
C ARG A 4 -17.83 -20.79 16.97
N GLU A 5 -18.11 -21.88 16.28
CA GLU A 5 -19.26 -22.75 16.58
C GLU A 5 -18.90 -23.95 17.44
N ARG A 6 -17.61 -24.34 17.49
CA ARG A 6 -17.16 -25.57 18.14
C ARG A 6 -16.33 -25.39 19.40
N MET A 7 -15.70 -24.22 19.58
CA MET A 7 -14.83 -23.95 20.73
C MET A 7 -15.50 -22.95 21.68
N LYS A 8 -15.79 -23.39 22.89
CA LYS A 8 -16.36 -22.57 23.97
C LYS A 8 -15.30 -22.05 24.96
N TYR A 9 -14.04 -22.35 24.72
CA TYR A 9 -12.93 -21.91 25.57
C TYR A 9 -12.45 -20.54 25.17
N PRO A 10 -12.07 -19.66 26.12
CA PRO A 10 -11.41 -18.41 25.84
C PRO A 10 -10.15 -18.61 25.03
N LEU A 11 -9.94 -17.74 24.03
CA LEU A 11 -8.77 -17.79 23.15
C LEU A 11 -7.80 -16.69 23.52
N HIS A 12 -6.55 -17.08 23.70
CA HIS A 12 -5.43 -16.17 23.91
C HIS A 12 -4.66 -15.99 22.59
N LEU A 13 -4.59 -14.75 22.10
CA LEU A 13 -3.90 -14.42 20.86
C LEU A 13 -2.53 -13.85 21.13
N GLY A 14 -1.55 -14.25 20.33
CA GLY A 14 -0.21 -13.68 20.41
C GLY A 14 0.60 -13.94 19.16
N VAL A 15 1.55 -13.07 18.90
CA VAL A 15 2.63 -13.29 17.92
C VAL A 15 3.92 -13.41 18.73
N THR A 16 4.47 -14.62 18.78
CA THR A 16 5.70 -14.88 19.53
C THR A 16 6.90 -14.28 18.80
N GLU A 17 7.75 -13.54 19.53
CA GLU A 17 8.98 -12.95 19.01
C GLU A 17 8.73 -12.09 17.76
N ALA A 18 7.78 -11.17 17.85
CA ALA A 18 7.41 -10.33 16.72
C ALA A 18 8.56 -9.45 16.22
N GLY A 19 9.54 -9.17 17.05
CA GLY A 19 10.70 -8.36 16.73
C GLY A 19 10.77 -7.06 17.51
N ASN A 20 11.66 -6.17 17.08
CA ASN A 20 11.97 -4.91 17.76
C ASN A 20 11.33 -3.71 17.02
N GLY A 21 11.12 -2.62 17.75
CA GLY A 21 10.70 -1.35 17.21
C GLY A 21 9.38 -1.42 16.43
N GLU A 22 9.33 -0.71 15.32
CA GLU A 22 8.15 -0.61 14.47
C GLU A 22 7.77 -1.94 13.83
N ASP A 23 8.74 -2.75 13.43
CA ASP A 23 8.51 -4.03 12.75
C ASP A 23 7.75 -5.01 13.66
N GLY A 24 8.14 -5.12 14.93
CA GLY A 24 7.43 -5.93 15.92
C GLY A 24 5.99 -5.46 16.17
N ARG A 25 5.79 -4.14 16.19
CA ARG A 25 4.46 -3.53 16.34
C ARG A 25 3.56 -3.83 15.15
N ILE A 26 4.08 -3.72 13.92
CA ILE A 26 3.35 -4.03 12.69
C ILE A 26 2.97 -5.52 12.65
N LYS A 27 3.91 -6.42 12.93
CA LYS A 27 3.64 -7.87 12.94
C LYS A 27 2.58 -8.25 13.97
N SER A 28 2.66 -7.69 15.18
CA SER A 28 1.66 -7.89 16.22
C SER A 28 0.29 -7.36 15.80
N SER A 29 0.26 -6.18 15.18
CA SER A 29 -0.98 -5.56 14.70
C SER A 29 -1.65 -6.38 13.59
N VAL A 30 -0.88 -6.92 12.65
CA VAL A 30 -1.41 -7.77 11.59
C VAL A 30 -1.90 -9.10 12.16
N GLY A 31 -1.07 -9.80 12.93
CA GLY A 31 -1.40 -11.15 13.41
C GLY A 31 -2.55 -11.17 14.42
N ILE A 32 -2.52 -10.28 15.41
CA ILE A 32 -3.56 -10.20 16.46
C ILE A 32 -4.76 -9.40 15.95
N GLY A 33 -4.52 -8.26 15.32
CA GLY A 33 -5.57 -7.34 14.90
C GLY A 33 -6.52 -7.92 13.88
N ALA A 34 -6.04 -8.73 12.93
CA ALA A 34 -6.90 -9.42 11.96
C ALA A 34 -7.90 -10.36 12.66
N LEU A 35 -7.44 -11.15 13.64
CA LEU A 35 -8.31 -12.05 14.39
C LEU A 35 -9.31 -11.30 15.27
N LEU A 36 -8.86 -10.23 15.95
CA LEU A 36 -9.76 -9.37 16.73
C LEU A 36 -10.82 -8.70 15.85
N ALA A 37 -10.46 -8.27 14.64
CA ALA A 37 -11.40 -7.69 13.68
C ALA A 37 -12.48 -8.69 13.24
N ASP A 38 -12.13 -9.98 13.20
CA ASP A 38 -13.08 -11.07 12.95
C ASP A 38 -13.89 -11.47 14.21
N GLY A 39 -13.64 -10.78 15.33
CA GLY A 39 -14.28 -11.09 16.63
C GLY A 39 -13.76 -12.39 17.26
N ILE A 40 -12.52 -12.73 16.99
CA ILE A 40 -11.82 -13.90 17.56
C ILE A 40 -10.77 -13.41 18.55
N GLY A 41 -10.80 -13.88 19.78
CA GLY A 41 -9.82 -13.57 20.82
C GLY A 41 -10.45 -12.90 22.03
N ASP A 42 -10.09 -13.41 23.21
CA ASP A 42 -10.59 -12.93 24.51
C ASP A 42 -9.47 -12.24 25.30
N THR A 43 -8.25 -12.64 25.09
CA THR A 43 -7.05 -12.03 25.65
C THR A 43 -5.95 -11.95 24.60
N ILE A 44 -5.04 -11.00 24.75
CA ILE A 44 -3.92 -10.83 23.83
C ILE A 44 -2.59 -10.72 24.58
N ARG A 45 -1.51 -11.12 23.91
CA ARG A 45 -0.13 -10.87 24.30
C ARG A 45 0.63 -10.30 23.12
N VAL A 46 1.18 -9.12 23.30
CA VAL A 46 2.22 -8.57 22.42
C VAL A 46 3.57 -9.04 22.97
N SER A 47 4.47 -9.50 22.12
CA SER A 47 5.82 -9.93 22.49
C SER A 47 6.83 -9.23 21.60
N LEU A 48 7.56 -8.29 22.16
CA LEU A 48 8.59 -7.51 21.49
C LEU A 48 9.97 -7.87 22.02
N SER A 49 11.02 -7.58 21.23
CA SER A 49 12.41 -7.67 21.70
C SER A 49 12.82 -6.34 22.38
N GLU A 50 11.98 -5.85 23.29
CA GLU A 50 12.10 -4.61 24.04
C GLU A 50 11.81 -4.87 25.52
N ASP A 51 11.93 -3.83 26.36
CA ASP A 51 11.54 -3.93 27.77
C ASP A 51 10.04 -4.31 27.86
N PRO A 52 9.66 -5.20 28.79
CA PRO A 52 8.26 -5.71 28.88
C PRO A 52 7.21 -4.61 29.03
N GLU A 53 7.57 -3.48 29.65
CA GLU A 53 6.68 -2.33 29.83
C GLU A 53 6.28 -1.70 28.47
N ALA A 54 7.13 -1.80 27.46
CA ALA A 54 6.84 -1.28 26.11
C ALA A 54 5.74 -2.06 25.39
N GLU A 55 5.46 -3.30 25.78
CA GLU A 55 4.42 -4.14 25.21
C GLU A 55 3.00 -3.68 25.59
N ILE A 56 2.83 -3.14 26.81
CA ILE A 56 1.52 -2.76 27.35
C ILE A 56 0.83 -1.66 26.53
N PRO A 57 1.50 -0.53 26.21
CA PRO A 57 0.89 0.50 25.37
C PRO A 57 0.49 -0.02 23.99
N VAL A 58 1.30 -0.88 23.38
CA VAL A 58 1.03 -1.47 22.06
C VAL A 58 -0.21 -2.37 22.11
N ALA A 59 -0.29 -3.25 23.11
CA ALA A 59 -1.44 -4.11 23.32
C ALA A 59 -2.72 -3.29 23.55
N ARG A 60 -2.67 -2.26 24.40
CA ARG A 60 -3.81 -1.37 24.67
C ARG A 60 -4.25 -0.61 23.42
N HIS A 61 -3.29 -0.08 22.65
CA HIS A 61 -3.59 0.63 21.40
C HIS A 61 -4.33 -0.28 20.42
N LEU A 62 -3.87 -1.51 20.28
CA LEU A 62 -4.49 -2.50 19.39
C LEU A 62 -5.93 -2.83 19.79
N VAL A 63 -6.17 -3.09 21.08
CA VAL A 63 -7.52 -3.36 21.59
C VAL A 63 -8.43 -2.15 21.44
N ASN A 64 -7.93 -0.96 21.79
CA ASN A 64 -8.70 0.29 21.66
C ASN A 64 -9.08 0.57 20.21
N TYR A 65 -8.18 0.34 19.26
CA TYR A 65 -8.48 0.52 17.84
C TYR A 65 -9.66 -0.34 17.39
N ILE A 66 -9.75 -1.58 17.87
CA ILE A 66 -10.87 -2.47 17.53
C ILE A 66 -12.16 -2.05 18.26
N THR A 67 -12.08 -1.69 19.55
CA THR A 67 -13.25 -1.27 20.33
C THR A 67 -13.83 0.06 19.86
N MET A 68 -13.02 1.01 19.42
CA MET A 68 -13.47 2.28 18.85
C MET A 68 -14.27 2.10 17.56
N ARG A 69 -14.12 0.96 16.90
CA ARG A 69 -14.93 0.61 15.71
C ARG A 69 -16.28 -0.02 16.05
N ALA A 70 -16.53 -0.30 17.32
CA ALA A 70 -17.86 -0.74 17.75
C ALA A 70 -18.89 0.37 17.49
N GLY A 71 -19.93 0.06 16.72
CA GLY A 71 -20.92 1.03 16.27
C GLY A 71 -20.58 1.76 14.97
N HIS A 72 -19.48 1.42 14.30
CA HIS A 72 -19.21 1.89 12.95
C HIS A 72 -20.35 1.47 12.01
N VAL A 73 -20.75 2.36 11.10
CA VAL A 73 -21.74 2.05 10.07
C VAL A 73 -21.25 0.83 9.29
N LEU A 74 -22.10 -0.19 9.20
CA LEU A 74 -21.78 -1.40 8.45
C LEU A 74 -21.47 -1.04 7.00
N ILE A 75 -20.24 -1.34 6.58
CA ILE A 75 -19.88 -1.31 5.18
C ILE A 75 -20.57 -2.52 4.53
N PRO A 76 -21.52 -2.31 3.59
CA PRO A 76 -22.24 -3.43 3.00
C PRO A 76 -21.25 -4.38 2.33
N ALA A 77 -21.38 -5.67 2.67
CA ALA A 77 -20.56 -6.70 2.03
C ALA A 77 -20.93 -6.78 0.55
N VAL A 78 -19.97 -6.52 -0.31
CA VAL A 78 -20.10 -6.82 -1.74
C VAL A 78 -19.78 -8.30 -1.92
N GLN A 79 -20.80 -9.11 -2.26
CA GLN A 79 -20.53 -10.49 -2.67
C GLN A 79 -19.77 -10.46 -4.00
N ALA A 80 -18.47 -10.63 -3.93
CA ALA A 80 -17.67 -10.90 -5.11
C ALA A 80 -18.01 -12.31 -5.62
N LYS A 81 -18.84 -12.39 -6.66
CA LYS A 81 -19.26 -13.67 -7.26
C LYS A 81 -18.09 -14.53 -7.77
N VAL A 82 -16.90 -13.98 -7.86
CA VAL A 82 -15.72 -14.59 -8.50
C VAL A 82 -14.55 -14.79 -7.51
N PHE A 83 -14.65 -14.31 -6.29
CA PHE A 83 -13.56 -14.40 -5.33
C PHE A 83 -13.77 -15.56 -4.34
N ASN A 84 -12.86 -16.52 -4.36
CA ASN A 84 -12.85 -17.62 -3.39
C ASN A 84 -11.76 -17.33 -2.33
N TRP A 85 -12.17 -17.08 -1.10
CA TRP A 85 -11.27 -16.79 0.03
C TRP A 85 -10.36 -17.97 0.41
N LEU A 86 -10.80 -19.19 0.12
CA LEU A 86 -10.04 -20.40 0.41
C LEU A 86 -9.05 -20.78 -0.70
N ASN A 87 -9.24 -20.21 -1.88
CA ASN A 87 -8.35 -20.40 -3.03
C ASN A 87 -8.26 -19.10 -3.84
N PRO A 88 -7.51 -18.11 -3.34
CA PRO A 88 -7.38 -16.84 -4.01
C PRO A 88 -6.63 -17.00 -5.34
N ILE A 89 -7.28 -16.65 -6.42
CA ILE A 89 -6.67 -16.62 -7.75
C ILE A 89 -6.30 -15.19 -8.07
N ARG A 90 -5.06 -14.96 -8.49
CA ARG A 90 -4.63 -13.64 -8.94
C ARG A 90 -5.48 -13.19 -10.13
N ARG A 91 -5.98 -11.96 -10.06
CA ARG A 91 -6.72 -11.35 -11.15
C ARG A 91 -5.84 -11.24 -12.39
N LEU A 92 -6.34 -11.71 -13.53
CA LEU A 92 -5.69 -11.51 -14.82
C LEU A 92 -5.77 -10.04 -15.19
N THR A 93 -4.63 -9.43 -15.46
CA THR A 93 -4.51 -8.06 -15.94
C THR A 93 -3.68 -8.04 -17.21
N LYS A 94 -3.89 -7.02 -18.06
CA LYS A 94 -3.01 -6.80 -19.19
C LYS A 94 -1.67 -6.29 -18.69
N ALA A 95 -0.58 -6.86 -19.17
CA ALA A 95 0.76 -6.34 -18.87
C ALA A 95 0.98 -5.01 -19.60
N VAL A 96 1.50 -4.03 -18.88
CA VAL A 96 1.96 -2.74 -19.40
C VAL A 96 3.37 -2.54 -18.88
N GLU A 97 4.34 -2.62 -19.75
CA GLU A 97 5.77 -2.67 -19.40
C GLU A 97 6.06 -3.79 -18.41
N ASP A 98 6.51 -3.48 -17.20
CA ASP A 98 6.79 -4.43 -16.11
C ASP A 98 5.68 -4.48 -15.03
N ILE A 99 4.50 -3.93 -15.32
CA ILE A 99 3.36 -3.91 -14.41
C ILE A 99 2.23 -4.79 -14.95
N GLY A 100 1.62 -5.59 -14.08
CA GLY A 100 0.47 -6.44 -14.42
C GLY A 100 0.85 -7.75 -15.10
N GLY A 101 -0.13 -8.46 -15.67
CA GLY A 101 0.06 -9.80 -16.19
C GLY A 101 0.56 -10.76 -15.10
N ASP A 102 1.54 -11.57 -15.43
CA ASP A 102 2.18 -12.52 -14.53
C ASP A 102 3.43 -11.95 -13.82
N GLN A 103 3.68 -10.65 -13.99
CA GLN A 103 4.86 -10.00 -13.43
C GLN A 103 4.75 -9.80 -11.91
N VAL A 104 5.91 -9.72 -11.25
CA VAL A 104 6.00 -9.42 -9.82
C VAL A 104 5.48 -8.00 -9.56
N PRO A 105 4.77 -7.74 -8.45
CA PRO A 105 4.39 -6.38 -8.08
C PRO A 105 5.61 -5.46 -7.96
N VAL A 106 5.50 -4.25 -8.52
CA VAL A 106 6.53 -3.21 -8.45
C VAL A 106 6.31 -2.29 -7.25
N VAL A 107 7.39 -1.75 -6.72
CA VAL A 107 7.38 -0.79 -5.61
C VAL A 107 7.60 0.61 -6.15
N ILE A 108 6.63 1.50 -5.90
CA ILE A 108 6.77 2.94 -6.12
C ILE A 108 7.06 3.60 -4.77
N GLY A 109 8.17 4.31 -4.63
CA GLY A 109 8.54 4.89 -3.35
C GLY A 109 9.57 6.01 -3.46
N ARG A 110 9.78 6.74 -2.34
CA ARG A 110 10.73 7.87 -2.25
C ARG A 110 12.19 7.43 -2.04
N SER A 111 12.50 6.17 -2.30
CA SER A 111 13.85 5.62 -2.17
C SER A 111 14.42 5.29 -3.54
N THR A 112 15.73 5.52 -3.73
CA THR A 112 16.47 5.10 -4.92
C THR A 112 16.49 3.57 -5.11
N LYS A 113 16.12 2.80 -4.07
CA LYS A 113 15.98 1.35 -4.10
C LYS A 113 14.61 0.87 -4.61
N ALA A 114 13.64 1.78 -4.79
CA ALA A 114 12.35 1.43 -5.35
C ALA A 114 12.47 1.13 -6.84
N ASP A 115 11.60 0.28 -7.37
CA ASP A 115 11.52 -0.01 -8.80
C ASP A 115 11.17 1.24 -9.60
N TYR A 116 10.33 2.09 -9.02
CA TYR A 116 9.95 3.42 -9.51
C TYR A 116 10.21 4.46 -8.42
N TRP A 117 11.17 5.35 -8.66
CA TRP A 117 11.54 6.35 -7.67
C TRP A 117 10.66 7.60 -7.78
N TYR A 118 9.82 7.82 -6.75
CA TYR A 118 8.97 9.01 -6.65
C TYR A 118 9.78 10.19 -6.10
N THR A 119 10.07 11.17 -6.94
CA THR A 119 10.84 12.37 -6.61
C THR A 119 10.00 13.63 -6.50
N GLY A 120 8.71 13.59 -6.90
CA GLY A 120 7.90 14.81 -6.97
C GLY A 120 8.40 15.76 -8.03
N SER A 121 8.66 17.02 -7.65
CA SER A 121 9.19 18.05 -8.56
C SER A 121 10.72 18.04 -8.66
N ASP A 122 11.39 17.30 -7.78
CA ASP A 122 12.86 17.24 -7.73
C ASP A 122 13.38 16.16 -8.67
N ILE A 123 14.02 16.61 -9.75
CA ILE A 123 14.63 15.70 -10.73
C ILE A 123 16.14 15.84 -10.62
N PRO A 124 16.89 14.72 -10.48
CA PRO A 124 18.35 14.77 -10.52
C PRO A 124 18.84 15.41 -11.82
N GLU A 125 19.85 16.26 -11.76
CA GLU A 125 20.47 16.85 -12.95
C GLU A 125 21.00 15.78 -13.91
N HIS A 126 21.46 14.66 -13.34
CA HIS A 126 21.95 13.50 -14.08
C HIS A 126 21.16 12.26 -13.67
N PRO A 127 19.99 11.98 -14.28
CA PRO A 127 19.22 10.80 -13.98
C PRO A 127 20.01 9.51 -14.26
N ALA A 128 19.92 8.55 -13.35
CA ALA A 128 20.58 7.28 -13.50
C ALA A 128 20.02 6.51 -14.71
N SER A 129 20.91 5.88 -15.47
CA SER A 129 20.55 5.06 -16.63
C SER A 129 19.56 3.96 -16.24
N HIS A 130 18.54 3.75 -17.06
CA HIS A 130 17.47 2.77 -16.87
C HIS A 130 16.62 2.94 -15.60
N GLN A 131 16.81 4.02 -14.83
CA GLN A 131 15.96 4.31 -13.68
C GLN A 131 14.58 4.81 -14.15
N LYS A 132 13.54 4.40 -13.43
CA LYS A 132 12.16 4.87 -13.64
C LYS A 132 11.81 5.88 -12.56
N TYR A 133 11.41 7.07 -12.99
CA TYR A 133 11.03 8.17 -12.12
C TYR A 133 9.52 8.41 -12.17
N VAL A 134 8.96 8.68 -11.02
CA VAL A 134 7.58 9.13 -10.88
C VAL A 134 7.64 10.56 -10.40
N ILE A 135 7.11 11.50 -11.19
CA ILE A 135 7.25 12.95 -10.98
C ILE A 135 5.89 13.65 -11.06
N ASP A 136 5.79 14.84 -10.47
CA ASP A 136 4.58 15.65 -10.56
C ASP A 136 4.20 15.94 -12.00
N TYR A 137 2.90 15.92 -12.30
CA TYR A 137 2.37 16.15 -13.64
C TYR A 137 2.73 17.53 -14.22
N ASN A 138 2.81 18.58 -13.37
CA ASN A 138 3.24 19.90 -13.79
C ASN A 138 4.69 19.86 -14.28
N LYS A 139 5.57 19.22 -13.50
CA LYS A 139 6.98 19.05 -13.87
C LYS A 139 7.17 18.20 -15.11
N PHE A 140 6.36 17.12 -15.23
CA PHE A 140 6.35 16.32 -16.45
C PHE A 140 5.94 17.17 -17.68
N GLY A 141 4.89 18.00 -17.56
CA GLY A 141 4.44 18.89 -18.63
C GLY A 141 5.48 19.94 -19.04
N GLU A 142 6.19 20.54 -18.07
CA GLU A 142 7.31 21.46 -18.32
C GLU A 142 8.40 20.80 -19.16
N LEU A 143 8.89 19.64 -18.72
CA LEU A 143 9.94 18.89 -19.41
C LEU A 143 9.53 18.45 -20.82
N GLN A 144 8.26 18.07 -20.97
CA GLN A 144 7.71 17.70 -22.28
C GLN A 144 7.63 18.91 -23.21
N GLY A 145 7.15 20.05 -22.72
CA GLY A 145 7.01 21.29 -23.49
C GLY A 145 8.37 21.85 -23.92
N GLU A 146 9.40 21.72 -23.10
CA GLU A 146 10.76 22.15 -23.40
C GLU A 146 11.55 21.13 -24.26
N GLY A 147 10.99 19.97 -24.57
CA GLY A 147 11.66 18.89 -25.29
C GLY A 147 12.75 18.15 -24.48
N LYS A 148 12.96 18.53 -23.23
CA LYS A 148 13.98 17.94 -22.34
C LYS A 148 13.68 16.50 -21.97
N LEU A 149 12.40 16.12 -21.91
CA LEU A 149 11.99 14.76 -21.56
C LEU A 149 12.65 13.73 -22.50
N THR A 150 12.59 13.98 -23.81
CA THR A 150 13.19 13.09 -24.82
C THR A 150 14.72 13.02 -24.69
N GLU A 151 15.36 14.10 -24.24
CA GLU A 151 16.80 14.11 -24.01
C GLU A 151 17.20 13.29 -22.79
N LEU A 152 16.47 13.46 -21.68
CA LEU A 152 16.69 12.71 -20.43
C LEU A 152 16.44 11.21 -20.61
N GLU A 153 15.55 10.81 -21.50
CA GLU A 153 15.20 9.41 -21.76
C GLU A 153 16.18 8.67 -22.69
N LYS A 154 17.16 9.37 -23.30
CA LYS A 154 18.12 8.76 -24.24
C LYS A 154 18.95 7.61 -23.65
N ASN A 155 19.17 7.61 -22.34
CA ASN A 155 19.93 6.57 -21.63
C ASN A 155 19.06 5.44 -21.07
N GLY A 156 17.81 5.31 -21.53
CA GLY A 156 16.86 4.31 -21.05
C GLY A 156 16.11 4.69 -19.77
N THR A 157 16.36 5.88 -19.22
CA THR A 157 15.57 6.45 -18.12
C THR A 157 14.15 6.69 -18.59
N LYS A 158 13.17 6.55 -17.69
CA LYS A 158 11.76 6.81 -17.99
C LYS A 158 11.11 7.67 -16.92
N PHE A 159 10.20 8.52 -17.35
CA PHE A 159 9.45 9.41 -16.48
C PHE A 159 7.94 9.16 -16.61
N TYR A 160 7.26 9.08 -15.46
CA TYR A 160 5.83 8.84 -15.38
C TYR A 160 5.18 9.92 -14.52
N PRO A 161 4.11 10.57 -15.00
CA PRO A 161 3.48 11.65 -14.23
C PRO A 161 2.58 11.11 -13.11
N VAL A 162 2.55 11.84 -11.99
CA VAL A 162 1.56 11.69 -10.92
C VAL A 162 0.48 12.74 -11.13
N PHE A 163 -0.75 12.30 -11.19
CA PHE A 163 -1.91 13.18 -11.26
C PHE A 163 -2.71 13.12 -9.96
N PRO A 164 -3.15 14.25 -9.42
CA PRO A 164 -4.13 14.24 -8.35
C PRO A 164 -5.46 13.68 -8.87
N VAL A 165 -6.20 12.97 -8.04
CA VAL A 165 -7.44 12.30 -8.44
C VAL A 165 -8.49 13.24 -9.04
N ASN A 166 -8.51 14.51 -8.63
CA ASN A 166 -9.39 15.55 -9.18
C ASN A 166 -9.05 15.95 -10.63
N ALA A 167 -7.88 15.57 -11.13
CA ALA A 167 -7.52 15.77 -12.53
C ALA A 167 -8.11 14.69 -13.48
N MET A 168 -8.64 13.58 -12.93
CA MET A 168 -9.20 12.48 -13.73
C MET A 168 -10.21 12.91 -14.82
N PRO A 169 -11.15 13.85 -14.56
CA PRO A 169 -12.10 14.26 -15.62
C PRO A 169 -11.43 14.87 -16.85
N PHE A 170 -10.23 15.42 -16.68
CA PHE A 170 -9.47 16.07 -17.76
C PHE A 170 -8.52 15.13 -18.48
N MET A 171 -8.33 13.92 -17.97
CA MET A 171 -7.34 12.97 -18.52
C MET A 171 -7.73 12.45 -19.90
N ALA A 172 -9.02 12.38 -20.22
CA ALA A 172 -9.48 12.01 -21.56
C ALA A 172 -9.05 13.01 -22.65
N MET A 173 -8.64 14.22 -22.25
CA MET A 173 -8.17 15.28 -23.14
C MET A 173 -6.65 15.23 -23.35
N ILE A 174 -5.93 14.42 -22.58
CA ILE A 174 -4.47 14.30 -22.68
C ILE A 174 -4.14 13.40 -23.88
N GLN A 175 -3.77 14.01 -24.98
CA GLN A 175 -3.19 13.32 -26.13
C GLN A 175 -1.71 13.00 -25.84
N SER A 176 -1.46 12.00 -24.99
CA SER A 176 -0.11 11.63 -24.64
C SER A 176 0.11 10.13 -24.92
N PRO A 177 1.29 9.74 -25.39
CA PRO A 177 1.69 8.34 -25.53
C PRO A 177 1.99 7.64 -24.20
N LEU A 178 1.51 8.19 -23.08
CA LEU A 178 1.70 7.62 -21.76
C LEU A 178 1.15 6.20 -21.70
N LYS A 179 1.99 5.25 -21.35
CA LYS A 179 1.61 3.85 -21.15
C LYS A 179 0.88 3.64 -19.85
N PHE A 180 1.24 4.37 -18.80
CA PHE A 180 0.53 4.44 -17.53
C PHE A 180 0.81 5.77 -16.80
N MET A 181 0.05 6.03 -15.77
CA MET A 181 0.19 7.17 -14.88
C MET A 181 -0.10 6.74 -13.45
N VAL A 182 0.38 7.50 -12.50
CA VAL A 182 0.09 7.34 -11.08
C VAL A 182 -1.01 8.32 -10.67
N LEU A 183 -2.00 7.85 -9.91
CA LEU A 183 -3.04 8.69 -9.34
C LEU A 183 -2.78 8.86 -7.84
N GLU A 184 -2.66 10.10 -7.39
CA GLU A 184 -2.55 10.44 -5.98
C GLU A 184 -3.92 10.79 -5.41
N PHE A 185 -4.34 10.02 -4.41
CA PHE A 185 -5.54 10.30 -3.63
C PHE A 185 -5.14 11.15 -2.42
N GLY A 186 -5.74 12.32 -2.29
CA GLY A 186 -5.56 13.14 -1.09
C GLY A 186 -6.07 12.39 0.16
N THR A 187 -5.41 12.63 1.29
CA THR A 187 -5.95 12.18 2.58
C THR A 187 -7.34 12.80 2.77
N PRO A 188 -8.36 12.02 3.14
CA PRO A 188 -9.64 12.60 3.53
C PRO A 188 -9.39 13.65 4.61
N ALA A 189 -10.00 14.82 4.47
CA ALA A 189 -9.98 15.80 5.54
C ALA A 189 -10.55 15.15 6.81
N ALA A 190 -9.80 15.22 7.90
CA ALA A 190 -10.19 14.68 9.20
C ALA A 190 -11.42 15.42 9.76
#